data_c2939daa0c5a269ed019c063e9004b39
#
_entry.id   c2939daa0c5a269ed019c063e9004b39
#
_cell.length_a   1.000
_cell.length_b   1.000
_cell.length_c   1.000
_cell.angle_alpha   90.00
_cell.angle_beta   90.00
_cell.angle_gamma   90.00
#
_symmetry.space_group_name_H-M   'P 1'
#
loop_
_entity.id
_entity.type
_entity.pdbx_description
1 polymer ?
#
loop_
_entity_poly.entity_id
_entity_poly.type
_entity_poly.pdbx_seq_one_letter_code
_entity_poly.pdbx_strand_id
1 'polypeptide(L)'
;MADITESNRVIHEESLSPAEMLDKFKLDIVNDADDSDDQRDRANAAMRFINVPGGQWEDFLDDQFGKRTKLEVDQVSEVVNKFIGEWNESRVGVEFKASDAKTSDDEADLLNKIYRANYRDERGKEAVDNAVDEAATCGYGCYKLGTRFLDDTDPQNEQQMIEFRPLYNAYRSVFWDKSSESIMKREARRCTVLESFTPSALKEVYGEDVEAVSAYTPDTRPYNDYSKSKPDFIYIATRYEVKRKKVLTHIYSNLATNEIESYSDKDHKLVEKELSESPVHNKIRERKIVEQWVEKSVFSGERFLEKPKRIAGKYIPIIPIFGYRSLVDG
;
A
#
# COMPACT_ATOMS: atom_id res chain seq x y z
N MET A 1 -19.16 40.32 -5.40
CA MET A 1 -17.90 39.76 -5.93
C MET A 1 -16.94 39.77 -4.76
N ALA A 2 -16.79 38.68 -4.11
CA ALA A 2 -15.88 38.49 -2.99
C ALA A 2 -14.72 37.63 -3.50
N ASP A 3 -13.53 38.24 -3.49
CA ASP A 3 -12.27 37.58 -3.82
C ASP A 3 -11.99 36.48 -2.81
N ILE A 4 -12.05 35.23 -3.28
CA ILE A 4 -11.55 34.06 -2.55
C ILE A 4 -10.06 33.99 -2.87
N THR A 5 -9.25 34.66 -2.07
CA THR A 5 -7.81 34.40 -2.02
C THR A 5 -7.56 33.07 -1.30
N GLU A 6 -7.54 31.98 -2.07
CA GLU A 6 -6.95 30.73 -1.63
C GLU A 6 -5.47 30.95 -1.30
N SER A 7 -5.17 31.04 -0.02
CA SER A 7 -3.80 31.01 0.46
C SER A 7 -3.24 29.60 0.22
N ASN A 8 -2.59 29.41 -0.92
CA ASN A 8 -1.75 28.25 -1.23
C ASN A 8 -0.55 28.22 -0.26
N ARG A 9 -0.75 27.71 0.95
CA ARG A 9 0.35 27.21 1.76
C ARG A 9 0.79 25.86 1.18
N VAL A 10 1.55 25.90 0.11
CA VAL A 10 2.49 24.82 -0.22
C VAL A 10 3.58 24.90 0.85
N ILE A 11 3.43 24.15 1.92
CA ILE A 11 4.51 23.95 2.88
C ILE A 11 5.61 23.25 2.08
N HIS A 12 6.72 23.94 1.88
CA HIS A 12 7.94 23.35 1.33
C HIS A 12 8.43 22.30 2.32
N GLU A 13 8.09 21.04 2.08
CA GLU A 13 8.61 19.89 2.85
C GLU A 13 10.14 19.71 2.67
N GLU A 14 10.76 20.44 1.76
CA GLU A 14 12.21 20.40 1.48
C GLU A 14 13.08 20.98 2.62
N SER A 15 12.48 21.49 3.70
CA SER A 15 13.22 22.16 4.79
C SER A 15 13.21 21.42 6.13
N LEU A 16 12.51 20.29 6.25
CA LEU A 16 12.48 19.54 7.52
C LEU A 16 13.75 18.72 7.71
N SER A 17 14.29 18.74 8.92
CA SER A 17 15.37 17.84 9.31
C SER A 17 14.87 16.38 9.32
N PRO A 18 15.75 15.39 9.16
CA PRO A 18 15.35 13.98 9.22
C PRO A 18 14.62 13.59 10.52
N ALA A 19 14.98 14.21 11.64
CA ALA A 19 14.35 13.99 12.94
C ALA A 19 12.91 14.53 12.97
N GLU A 20 12.70 15.77 12.52
CA GLU A 20 11.36 16.38 12.43
C GLU A 20 10.45 15.62 11.45
N MET A 21 11.02 15.11 10.37
CA MET A 21 10.28 14.28 9.41
C MET A 21 9.84 12.97 10.05
N LEU A 22 10.71 12.34 10.83
CA LEU A 22 10.39 11.11 11.56
C LEU A 22 9.28 11.33 12.59
N ASP A 23 9.35 12.41 13.36
CA ASP A 23 8.33 12.74 14.36
C ASP A 23 6.98 13.04 13.70
N LYS A 24 6.99 13.73 12.56
CA LYS A 24 5.78 13.92 11.74
C LYS A 24 5.19 12.58 11.28
N PHE A 25 6.02 11.65 10.82
CA PHE A 25 5.57 10.34 10.35
C PHE A 25 4.95 9.52 11.49
N LYS A 26 5.55 9.56 12.69
CA LYS A 26 4.98 8.91 13.87
C LYS A 26 3.61 9.49 14.26
N LEU A 27 3.50 10.82 14.27
CA LEU A 27 2.23 11.49 14.55
C LEU A 27 1.15 11.15 13.51
N ASP A 28 1.52 11.07 12.23
CA ASP A 28 0.61 10.66 11.17
C ASP A 28 0.05 9.25 11.40
N ILE A 29 0.89 8.30 11.85
CA ILE A 29 0.44 6.91 12.14
C ILE A 29 -0.55 6.90 13.30
N VAL A 30 -0.28 7.66 14.37
CA VAL A 30 -1.21 7.75 15.51
C VAL A 30 -2.55 8.30 15.04
N ASN A 31 -2.55 9.39 14.27
CA ASN A 31 -3.78 9.99 13.75
C ASN A 31 -4.56 9.04 12.82
N ASP A 32 -3.86 8.27 11.98
CA ASP A 32 -4.48 7.31 11.04
C ASP A 32 -4.99 6.06 11.79
N ALA A 33 -4.36 5.70 12.91
CA ALA A 33 -4.80 4.62 13.77
C ALA A 33 -6.06 4.99 14.55
N ASP A 34 -6.10 6.18 15.15
CA ASP A 34 -7.24 6.66 15.92
C ASP A 34 -8.52 6.73 15.08
N ASP A 35 -8.41 7.15 13.82
CA ASP A 35 -9.54 7.20 12.89
C ASP A 35 -10.15 5.82 12.58
N SER A 36 -9.35 4.78 12.64
CA SER A 36 -9.75 3.40 12.34
C SER A 36 -9.90 2.50 13.57
N ASP A 37 -9.85 3.06 14.77
CA ASP A 37 -9.81 2.29 16.02
C ASP A 37 -11.05 1.39 16.21
N ASP A 38 -12.24 1.93 16.04
CA ASP A 38 -13.49 1.16 16.12
C ASP A 38 -13.54 -0.01 15.12
N GLN A 39 -13.05 0.20 13.90
CA GLN A 39 -13.01 -0.86 12.89
C GLN A 39 -12.01 -1.96 13.28
N ARG A 40 -10.88 -1.57 13.85
CA ARG A 40 -9.85 -2.49 14.31
C ARG A 40 -10.30 -3.29 15.52
N ASP A 41 -11.01 -2.67 16.45
CA ASP A 41 -11.59 -3.35 17.61
C ASP A 41 -12.64 -4.38 17.19
N ARG A 42 -13.51 -4.03 16.24
CA ARG A 42 -14.47 -4.98 15.65
C ARG A 42 -13.75 -6.14 14.94
N ALA A 43 -12.69 -5.86 14.18
CA ALA A 43 -11.90 -6.89 13.50
C ALA A 43 -11.18 -7.81 14.50
N ASN A 44 -10.60 -7.25 15.57
CA ASN A 44 -10.00 -8.02 16.65
C ASN A 44 -11.02 -8.93 17.35
N ALA A 45 -12.21 -8.41 17.64
CA ALA A 45 -13.29 -9.18 18.25
C ALA A 45 -13.75 -10.33 17.34
N ALA A 46 -13.90 -10.07 16.03
CA ALA A 46 -14.27 -11.10 15.05
C ALA A 46 -13.20 -12.19 14.93
N MET A 47 -11.92 -11.81 14.87
CA MET A 47 -10.81 -12.77 14.81
C MET A 47 -10.71 -13.60 16.09
N ARG A 48 -10.93 -12.98 17.26
CA ARG A 48 -10.97 -13.70 18.54
C ARG A 48 -12.15 -14.67 18.59
N PHE A 49 -13.32 -14.22 18.17
CA PHE A 49 -14.55 -15.02 18.15
C PHE A 49 -14.42 -16.28 17.32
N ILE A 50 -13.80 -16.19 16.14
CA ILE A 50 -13.70 -17.32 15.19
C ILE A 50 -12.51 -18.23 15.52
N ASN A 51 -11.35 -17.67 15.87
CA ASN A 51 -10.11 -18.44 15.92
C ASN A 51 -9.70 -18.88 17.33
N VAL A 52 -10.28 -18.29 18.38
CA VAL A 52 -9.88 -18.61 19.77
C VAL A 52 -10.98 -19.40 20.46
N PRO A 53 -10.73 -20.66 20.87
CA PRO A 53 -11.67 -21.41 21.69
C PRO A 53 -12.07 -20.60 22.93
N GLY A 54 -13.35 -20.46 23.20
CA GLY A 54 -13.85 -19.59 24.27
C GLY A 54 -13.86 -18.09 23.94
N GLY A 55 -13.43 -17.69 22.75
CA GLY A 55 -13.36 -16.29 22.36
C GLY A 55 -14.70 -15.58 22.25
N GLN A 56 -15.80 -16.33 22.17
CA GLN A 56 -17.17 -15.81 22.21
C GLN A 56 -17.63 -15.37 23.61
N TRP A 57 -16.93 -15.83 24.66
CA TRP A 57 -17.26 -15.48 26.03
C TRP A 57 -16.49 -14.22 26.43
N GLU A 58 -17.22 -13.25 26.96
CA GLU A 58 -16.59 -12.06 27.51
C GLU A 58 -15.92 -12.40 28.86
N ASP A 59 -14.76 -11.81 29.12
CA ASP A 59 -13.93 -12.16 30.28
C ASP A 59 -14.66 -12.05 31.62
N PHE A 60 -15.63 -11.10 31.73
CA PHE A 60 -16.44 -10.95 32.94
C PHE A 60 -17.41 -12.11 33.18
N LEU A 61 -17.78 -12.87 32.18
CA LEU A 61 -18.64 -14.05 32.28
C LEU A 61 -17.87 -15.23 32.86
N ASP A 62 -16.54 -15.26 32.78
CA ASP A 62 -15.71 -16.31 33.34
C ASP A 62 -15.89 -16.41 34.87
N ASP A 63 -15.99 -15.28 35.55
CA ASP A 63 -16.22 -15.22 36.98
C ASP A 63 -17.62 -15.73 37.36
N GLN A 64 -18.63 -15.52 36.51
CA GLN A 64 -19.99 -15.99 36.73
C GLN A 64 -20.16 -17.49 36.49
N PHE A 65 -19.51 -18.04 35.48
CA PHE A 65 -19.58 -19.47 35.15
C PHE A 65 -18.77 -20.33 36.14
N GLY A 66 -17.71 -19.79 36.71
CA GLY A 66 -16.86 -20.50 37.66
C GLY A 66 -16.31 -21.79 37.07
N LYS A 67 -16.58 -22.94 37.75
CA LYS A 67 -16.15 -24.27 37.29
C LYS A 67 -17.11 -24.98 36.34
N ARG A 68 -18.15 -24.31 35.86
CA ARG A 68 -19.13 -24.94 34.94
C ARG A 68 -18.54 -25.12 33.59
N THR A 69 -18.85 -26.24 32.93
CA THR A 69 -18.43 -26.48 31.53
C THR A 69 -19.15 -25.53 30.62
N LYS A 70 -18.40 -24.78 29.83
CA LYS A 70 -18.92 -23.95 28.74
C LYS A 70 -19.06 -24.81 27.50
N LEU A 71 -20.27 -24.93 26.97
CA LEU A 71 -20.52 -25.66 25.74
C LEU A 71 -20.45 -24.68 24.57
N GLU A 72 -19.58 -24.97 23.64
CA GLU A 72 -19.43 -24.19 22.40
C GLU A 72 -19.84 -25.05 21.20
N VAL A 73 -20.66 -24.46 20.32
CA VAL A 73 -21.00 -25.05 19.03
C VAL A 73 -20.67 -24.03 17.95
N ASP A 74 -19.56 -24.28 17.26
CA ASP A 74 -19.07 -23.39 16.21
C ASP A 74 -19.92 -23.54 14.94
N GLN A 75 -20.75 -22.54 14.66
CA GLN A 75 -21.53 -22.44 13.43
C GLN A 75 -20.98 -21.40 12.47
N VAL A 76 -20.15 -20.45 12.95
CA VAL A 76 -19.65 -19.35 12.15
C VAL A 76 -18.51 -19.79 11.27
N SER A 77 -17.57 -20.57 11.82
CA SER A 77 -16.44 -21.08 11.03
C SER A 77 -16.89 -21.95 9.86
N GLU A 78 -18.00 -22.68 9.98
CA GLU A 78 -18.56 -23.44 8.88
C GLU A 78 -18.97 -22.55 7.71
N VAL A 79 -19.65 -21.43 8.02
CA VAL A 79 -20.10 -20.46 7.00
C VAL A 79 -18.91 -19.76 6.35
N VAL A 80 -17.92 -19.32 7.14
CA VAL A 80 -16.71 -18.69 6.62
C VAL A 80 -15.94 -19.66 5.72
N ASN A 81 -15.73 -20.90 6.17
CA ASN A 81 -15.03 -21.92 5.39
C ASN A 81 -15.78 -22.26 4.09
N LYS A 82 -17.10 -22.25 4.10
CA LYS A 82 -17.91 -22.42 2.88
C LYS A 82 -17.67 -21.29 1.90
N PHE A 83 -17.70 -20.04 2.36
CA PHE A 83 -17.41 -18.88 1.51
C PHE A 83 -16.00 -18.95 0.91
N ILE A 84 -14.98 -19.30 1.72
CA ILE A 84 -13.61 -19.47 1.26
C ILE A 84 -13.51 -20.62 0.23
N GLY A 85 -14.25 -21.71 0.44
CA GLY A 85 -14.35 -22.81 -0.51
C GLY A 85 -14.93 -22.36 -1.86
N GLU A 86 -16.03 -21.62 -1.85
CA GLU A 86 -16.65 -21.06 -3.06
C GLU A 86 -15.72 -20.07 -3.79
N TRP A 87 -14.98 -19.21 -3.04
CA TRP A 87 -13.94 -18.35 -3.59
C TRP A 87 -12.84 -19.16 -4.28
N ASN A 88 -12.37 -20.20 -3.66
CA ASN A 88 -11.31 -21.06 -4.23
C ASN A 88 -11.72 -21.77 -5.54
N GLU A 89 -13.01 -22.08 -5.70
CA GLU A 89 -13.57 -22.66 -6.91
C GLU A 89 -13.83 -21.63 -8.02
N SER A 90 -14.30 -20.44 -7.63
CA SER A 90 -14.79 -19.40 -8.57
C SER A 90 -13.92 -18.14 -8.54
N ARG A 91 -12.62 -18.28 -8.72
CA ARG A 91 -11.67 -17.17 -8.68
C ARG A 91 -11.91 -16.17 -9.79
N VAL A 92 -11.85 -14.89 -9.43
CA VAL A 92 -11.88 -13.79 -10.39
C VAL A 92 -10.54 -13.70 -11.11
N GLY A 93 -10.54 -13.81 -12.42
CA GLY A 93 -9.36 -13.60 -13.26
C GLY A 93 -9.24 -12.14 -13.70
N VAL A 94 -7.99 -11.71 -13.95
CA VAL A 94 -7.68 -10.42 -14.57
C VAL A 94 -7.41 -10.64 -16.05
N GLU A 95 -8.04 -9.83 -16.89
CA GLU A 95 -7.85 -9.84 -18.35
C GLU A 95 -7.55 -8.42 -18.83
N PHE A 96 -6.47 -8.26 -19.58
CA PHE A 96 -6.13 -7.02 -20.28
C PHE A 96 -6.76 -7.02 -21.65
N LYS A 97 -7.39 -5.91 -22.02
CA LYS A 97 -7.98 -5.70 -23.35
C LYS A 97 -7.46 -4.40 -23.95
N ALA A 98 -7.31 -4.37 -25.26
CA ALA A 98 -6.97 -3.15 -25.96
C ALA A 98 -8.05 -2.09 -25.72
N SER A 99 -7.66 -0.88 -25.29
CA SER A 99 -8.58 0.23 -25.01
C SER A 99 -8.80 1.14 -26.21
N ASP A 100 -7.82 1.21 -27.11
CA ASP A 100 -7.80 2.11 -28.24
C ASP A 100 -7.46 1.37 -29.54
N ALA A 101 -7.89 1.94 -30.68
CA ALA A 101 -7.57 1.41 -32.03
C ALA A 101 -6.06 1.40 -32.34
N LYS A 102 -5.22 2.06 -31.52
CA LYS A 102 -3.76 2.08 -31.66
C LYS A 102 -3.06 0.95 -30.91
N THR A 103 -3.73 0.34 -29.92
CA THR A 103 -3.18 -0.78 -29.14
C THR A 103 -3.60 -2.07 -29.81
N SER A 104 -2.63 -2.94 -30.13
CA SER A 104 -2.94 -4.21 -30.79
C SER A 104 -3.44 -5.25 -29.77
N ASP A 105 -4.26 -6.18 -30.24
CA ASP A 105 -4.69 -7.34 -29.42
C ASP A 105 -3.50 -8.20 -29.02
N ASP A 106 -2.44 -8.25 -29.83
CA ASP A 106 -1.20 -8.97 -29.52
C ASP A 106 -0.48 -8.39 -28.30
N GLU A 107 -0.50 -7.06 -28.12
CA GLU A 107 0.08 -6.39 -26.93
C GLU A 107 -0.74 -6.72 -25.68
N ALA A 108 -2.07 -6.73 -25.77
CA ALA A 108 -2.94 -7.14 -24.68
C ALA A 108 -2.71 -8.60 -24.28
N ASP A 109 -2.56 -9.48 -25.24
CA ASP A 109 -2.26 -10.89 -25.04
C ASP A 109 -0.87 -11.10 -24.39
N LEU A 110 0.13 -10.31 -24.78
CA LEU A 110 1.44 -10.33 -24.16
C LEU A 110 1.36 -9.94 -22.67
N LEU A 111 0.63 -8.85 -22.36
CA LEU A 111 0.40 -8.41 -20.98
C LEU A 111 -0.34 -9.47 -20.16
N ASN A 112 -1.34 -10.15 -20.76
CA ASN A 112 -2.05 -11.25 -20.12
C ASN A 112 -1.10 -12.41 -19.76
N LYS A 113 -0.18 -12.77 -20.68
CA LYS A 113 0.82 -13.83 -20.44
C LYS A 113 1.80 -13.45 -19.34
N ILE A 114 2.32 -12.22 -19.37
CA ILE A 114 3.23 -11.70 -18.32
C ILE A 114 2.55 -11.68 -16.96
N TYR A 115 1.32 -11.17 -16.88
CA TYR A 115 0.56 -11.14 -15.63
C TYR A 115 0.35 -12.54 -15.06
N ARG A 116 -0.09 -13.49 -15.89
CA ARG A 116 -0.33 -14.88 -15.47
C ARG A 116 0.95 -15.57 -15.01
N ALA A 117 2.08 -15.30 -15.67
CA ALA A 117 3.38 -15.81 -15.25
C ALA A 117 3.77 -15.26 -13.87
N ASN A 118 3.77 -13.92 -13.70
CA ASN A 118 4.08 -13.29 -12.43
C ASN A 118 3.14 -13.74 -11.29
N TYR A 119 1.84 -13.83 -11.56
CA TYR A 119 0.84 -14.26 -10.57
C TYR A 119 1.09 -15.68 -10.09
N ARG A 120 1.48 -16.58 -10.99
CA ARG A 120 1.78 -17.98 -10.66
C ARG A 120 3.12 -18.12 -9.94
N ASP A 121 4.15 -17.49 -10.47
CA ASP A 121 5.52 -17.71 -10.04
C ASP A 121 5.85 -16.92 -8.74
N GLU A 122 5.17 -15.80 -8.50
CA GLU A 122 5.40 -14.88 -7.38
C GLU A 122 4.32 -14.96 -6.29
N ARG A 123 3.80 -16.14 -6.02
CA ARG A 123 2.86 -16.39 -4.90
C ARG A 123 1.59 -15.53 -4.93
N GLY A 124 1.16 -15.07 -6.11
CA GLY A 124 -0.02 -14.22 -6.25
C GLY A 124 -1.28 -14.85 -5.69
N LYS A 125 -1.41 -16.19 -5.89
CA LYS A 125 -2.50 -16.97 -5.32
C LYS A 125 -2.54 -16.87 -3.80
N GLU A 126 -1.42 -17.11 -3.13
CA GLU A 126 -1.32 -17.06 -1.66
C GLU A 126 -1.62 -15.68 -1.11
N ALA A 127 -1.09 -14.62 -1.76
CA ALA A 127 -1.29 -13.26 -1.32
C ALA A 127 -2.76 -12.82 -1.38
N VAL A 128 -3.44 -13.17 -2.49
CA VAL A 128 -4.86 -12.82 -2.66
C VAL A 128 -5.75 -13.68 -1.76
N ASP A 129 -5.49 -14.99 -1.64
CA ASP A 129 -6.26 -15.87 -0.78
C ASP A 129 -6.17 -15.45 0.69
N ASN A 130 -4.97 -15.15 1.19
CA ASN A 130 -4.80 -14.63 2.55
C ASN A 130 -5.61 -13.34 2.77
N ALA A 131 -5.58 -12.42 1.82
CA ALA A 131 -6.32 -11.16 1.96
C ALA A 131 -7.85 -11.38 1.91
N VAL A 132 -8.33 -12.35 1.14
CA VAL A 132 -9.75 -12.73 1.11
C VAL A 132 -10.17 -13.45 2.39
N ASP A 133 -9.34 -14.34 2.91
CA ASP A 133 -9.57 -15.04 4.18
C ASP A 133 -9.71 -14.03 5.34
N GLU A 134 -8.80 -13.06 5.44
CA GLU A 134 -8.90 -12.01 6.44
C GLU A 134 -10.14 -11.14 6.23
N ALA A 135 -10.45 -10.77 4.97
CA ALA A 135 -11.63 -9.99 4.67
C ALA A 135 -12.93 -10.72 5.00
N ALA A 136 -13.01 -12.04 4.77
CA ALA A 136 -14.15 -12.87 5.13
C ALA A 136 -14.31 -13.03 6.65
N THR A 137 -13.18 -13.10 7.38
CA THR A 137 -13.17 -13.37 8.82
C THR A 137 -13.37 -12.11 9.64
N CYS A 138 -12.62 -11.04 9.34
CA CYS A 138 -12.63 -9.81 10.13
C CYS A 138 -13.06 -8.55 9.35
N GLY A 139 -13.47 -8.72 8.09
CA GLY A 139 -13.98 -7.64 7.25
C GLY A 139 -12.92 -6.89 6.46
N TYR A 140 -11.63 -7.13 6.69
CA TYR A 140 -10.54 -6.40 6.04
C TYR A 140 -9.28 -7.25 5.88
N GLY A 141 -8.76 -7.28 4.68
CA GLY A 141 -7.49 -7.91 4.34
C GLY A 141 -6.72 -7.10 3.30
N CYS A 142 -5.43 -7.34 3.18
CA CYS A 142 -4.57 -6.65 2.22
C CYS A 142 -3.49 -7.58 1.68
N TYR A 143 -3.01 -7.23 0.48
CA TYR A 143 -1.75 -7.74 -0.03
C TYR A 143 -0.92 -6.61 -0.63
N LYS A 144 0.37 -6.83 -0.76
CA LYS A 144 1.35 -5.86 -1.23
C LYS A 144 1.91 -6.27 -2.58
N LEU A 145 2.02 -5.31 -3.49
CA LEU A 145 2.76 -5.46 -4.73
C LEU A 145 4.17 -4.89 -4.56
N GLY A 146 5.16 -5.61 -5.06
CA GLY A 146 6.55 -5.18 -5.09
C GLY A 146 7.16 -5.43 -6.45
N THR A 147 8.42 -5.05 -6.59
CA THR A 147 9.27 -5.45 -7.72
C THR A 147 10.54 -6.07 -7.15
N ARG A 148 11.00 -7.15 -7.75
CA ARG A 148 12.30 -7.74 -7.48
C ARG A 148 13.01 -8.05 -8.79
N PHE A 149 14.32 -8.18 -8.74
CA PHE A 149 15.06 -8.69 -9.90
C PHE A 149 14.74 -10.16 -10.14
N LEU A 150 14.74 -10.56 -11.40
CA LEU A 150 14.50 -11.96 -11.79
C LEU A 150 15.60 -12.87 -11.23
N ASP A 151 16.83 -12.39 -11.26
CA ASP A 151 17.99 -13.07 -10.69
C ASP A 151 18.82 -12.05 -9.89
N ASP A 152 18.77 -12.18 -8.57
CA ASP A 152 19.53 -11.33 -7.65
C ASP A 152 21.03 -11.69 -7.60
N THR A 153 21.42 -12.84 -8.18
CA THR A 153 22.79 -13.31 -8.19
C THR A 153 23.59 -12.84 -9.40
N ASP A 154 22.91 -12.48 -10.49
CA ASP A 154 23.54 -11.93 -11.69
C ASP A 154 23.43 -10.39 -11.74
N PRO A 155 24.53 -9.64 -11.46
CA PRO A 155 24.51 -8.18 -11.46
C PRO A 155 24.29 -7.56 -12.86
N GLN A 156 24.36 -8.35 -13.93
CA GLN A 156 24.09 -7.89 -15.30
C GLN A 156 22.62 -8.06 -15.70
N ASN A 157 21.85 -8.83 -14.94
CA ASN A 157 20.45 -9.05 -15.21
C ASN A 157 19.58 -7.94 -14.57
N GLU A 158 19.20 -6.95 -15.37
CA GLU A 158 18.30 -5.85 -14.94
C GLU A 158 16.82 -6.17 -15.08
N GLN A 159 16.47 -7.41 -15.45
CA GLN A 159 15.06 -7.80 -15.60
C GLN A 159 14.37 -7.84 -14.24
N GLN A 160 13.23 -7.18 -14.16
CA GLN A 160 12.40 -7.12 -12.96
C GLN A 160 11.07 -7.84 -13.18
N MET A 161 10.57 -8.44 -12.12
CA MET A 161 9.24 -9.04 -12.10
C MET A 161 8.40 -8.43 -10.97
N ILE A 162 7.08 -8.54 -11.11
CA ILE A 162 6.14 -8.07 -10.09
C ILE A 162 5.96 -9.16 -9.06
N GLU A 163 6.26 -8.84 -7.81
CA GLU A 163 6.12 -9.74 -6.67
C GLU A 163 4.81 -9.47 -5.94
N PHE A 164 4.12 -10.54 -5.55
CA PHE A 164 2.93 -10.49 -4.71
C PHE A 164 3.31 -10.94 -3.30
N ARG A 165 3.12 -10.09 -2.32
CA ARG A 165 3.42 -10.40 -0.91
C ARG A 165 2.14 -10.41 -0.08
N PRO A 166 1.82 -11.51 0.63
CA PRO A 166 0.74 -11.50 1.60
C PRO A 166 1.07 -10.55 2.76
N LEU A 167 0.07 -9.86 3.27
CA LEU A 167 0.16 -9.09 4.51
C LEU A 167 -0.71 -9.77 5.55
N TYR A 168 -0.08 -10.37 6.53
CA TYR A 168 -0.79 -11.08 7.60
C TYR A 168 -1.24 -10.11 8.69
N ASN A 169 -2.46 -10.32 9.20
CA ASN A 169 -3.10 -9.46 10.18
C ASN A 169 -3.17 -8.00 9.70
N ALA A 170 -3.60 -7.79 8.45
CA ALA A 170 -3.63 -6.47 7.80
C ALA A 170 -4.44 -5.44 8.62
N TYR A 171 -5.52 -5.87 9.29
CA TYR A 171 -6.33 -5.03 10.16
C TYR A 171 -5.57 -4.44 11.35
N ARG A 172 -4.41 -5.01 11.75
CA ARG A 172 -3.53 -4.50 12.80
C ARG A 172 -2.33 -3.75 12.25
N SER A 173 -1.82 -4.16 11.09
CA SER A 173 -0.52 -3.74 10.57
C SER A 173 -0.60 -2.64 9.52
N VAL A 174 -1.76 -2.42 8.88
CA VAL A 174 -1.92 -1.46 7.78
C VAL A 174 -2.71 -0.23 8.23
N PHE A 175 -2.12 0.96 8.03
CA PHE A 175 -2.70 2.25 8.42
C PHE A 175 -2.84 3.13 7.19
N TRP A 176 -4.08 3.45 6.84
CA TRP A 176 -4.40 4.32 5.73
C TRP A 176 -4.63 5.76 6.19
N ASP A 177 -4.34 6.68 5.30
CA ASP A 177 -4.71 8.10 5.47
C ASP A 177 -6.22 8.22 5.73
N LYS A 178 -6.57 8.84 6.85
CA LYS A 178 -7.95 9.06 7.29
C LYS A 178 -8.82 9.80 6.27
N SER A 179 -8.22 10.61 5.39
CA SER A 179 -8.96 11.34 4.35
C SER A 179 -9.40 10.45 3.18
N SER A 180 -9.05 9.15 3.18
CA SER A 180 -9.37 8.23 2.10
C SER A 180 -10.66 7.48 2.35
N GLU A 181 -11.72 7.85 1.62
CA GLU A 181 -13.07 7.27 1.73
C GLU A 181 -13.33 6.12 0.75
N SER A 182 -12.59 6.06 -0.36
CA SER A 182 -12.77 5.05 -1.39
C SER A 182 -12.36 3.65 -0.92
N ILE A 183 -13.16 2.64 -1.27
CA ILE A 183 -12.83 1.22 -1.01
C ILE A 183 -11.47 0.85 -1.61
N MET A 184 -11.15 1.38 -2.80
CA MET A 184 -9.88 1.07 -3.49
C MET A 184 -8.70 1.89 -2.98
N LYS A 185 -8.93 2.85 -2.06
CA LYS A 185 -7.90 3.73 -1.49
C LYS A 185 -7.01 4.44 -2.53
N ARG A 186 -7.53 4.69 -3.74
CA ARG A 186 -6.77 5.34 -4.83
C ARG A 186 -6.44 6.79 -4.57
N GLU A 187 -7.28 7.49 -3.80
CA GLU A 187 -7.10 8.89 -3.41
C GLU A 187 -6.21 9.03 -2.17
N ALA A 188 -5.91 7.95 -1.46
CA ALA A 188 -5.08 7.97 -0.28
C ALA A 188 -3.74 8.65 -0.54
N ARG A 189 -3.35 9.56 0.34
CA ARG A 189 -2.08 10.28 0.26
C ARG A 189 -0.94 9.47 0.85
N ARG A 190 -1.25 8.62 1.83
CA ARG A 190 -0.27 7.80 2.53
C ARG A 190 -0.86 6.49 2.98
N CYS A 191 0.02 5.53 3.15
CA CYS A 191 -0.27 4.26 3.80
C CYS A 191 0.98 3.81 4.54
N THR A 192 0.84 3.40 5.78
CA THR A 192 1.94 2.85 6.57
C THR A 192 1.66 1.41 6.90
N VAL A 193 2.64 0.55 6.69
CA VAL A 193 2.58 -0.88 7.01
C VAL A 193 3.61 -1.17 8.09
N LEU A 194 3.17 -1.82 9.18
CA LEU A 194 4.04 -2.29 10.22
C LEU A 194 4.42 -3.73 9.96
N GLU A 195 5.70 -3.98 9.81
CA GLU A 195 6.27 -5.31 9.57
C GLU A 195 7.07 -5.73 10.81
N SER A 196 6.93 -7.00 11.24
CA SER A 196 7.64 -7.55 12.38
C SER A 196 8.83 -8.38 11.92
N PHE A 197 10.01 -8.11 12.48
CA PHE A 197 11.24 -8.82 12.20
C PHE A 197 11.81 -9.44 13.45
N THR A 198 12.43 -10.61 13.33
CA THR A 198 13.35 -11.07 14.35
C THR A 198 14.62 -10.24 14.32
N PRO A 199 15.33 -10.05 15.44
CA PRO A 199 16.60 -9.29 15.44
C PRO A 199 17.62 -9.81 14.42
N SER A 200 17.68 -11.14 14.23
CA SER A 200 18.57 -11.77 13.25
C SER A 200 18.19 -11.43 11.80
N ALA A 201 16.89 -11.50 11.46
CA ALA A 201 16.41 -11.17 10.12
C ALA A 201 16.59 -9.66 9.82
N LEU A 202 16.42 -8.81 10.83
CA LEU A 202 16.64 -7.38 10.68
C LEU A 202 18.10 -7.05 10.39
N LYS A 203 19.01 -7.73 11.08
CA LYS A 203 20.46 -7.60 10.89
C LYS A 203 20.89 -8.06 9.48
N GLU A 204 20.29 -9.12 8.98
CA GLU A 204 20.55 -9.62 7.62
C GLU A 204 20.12 -8.63 6.54
N VAL A 205 18.95 -8.00 6.72
CA VAL A 205 18.39 -7.08 5.71
C VAL A 205 19.01 -5.69 5.77
N TYR A 206 19.25 -5.13 6.97
CA TYR A 206 19.65 -3.74 7.17
C TYR A 206 21.06 -3.55 7.75
N GLY A 207 21.79 -4.64 8.04
CA GLY A 207 23.17 -4.62 8.53
C GLY A 207 23.29 -4.59 10.05
N GLU A 208 24.55 -4.64 10.52
CA GLU A 208 24.88 -4.82 11.94
C GLU A 208 24.51 -3.65 12.86
N ASP A 209 24.47 -2.43 12.33
CA ASP A 209 24.14 -1.23 13.09
C ASP A 209 22.71 -1.18 13.62
N VAL A 210 21.89 -2.18 13.29
CA VAL A 210 20.48 -2.24 13.64
C VAL A 210 20.23 -2.89 15.01
N GLU A 211 21.24 -3.48 15.65
CA GLU A 211 21.10 -4.06 17.00
C GLU A 211 20.64 -3.03 18.08
N ALA A 212 20.89 -1.75 17.83
CA ALA A 212 20.50 -0.64 18.72
C ALA A 212 19.18 0.03 18.33
N VAL A 213 18.43 -0.53 17.37
CA VAL A 213 17.20 0.09 16.90
C VAL A 213 16.07 -0.26 17.87
N SER A 214 15.55 0.75 18.55
CA SER A 214 14.34 0.59 19.34
C SER A 214 13.16 0.23 18.42
N ALA A 215 12.39 -0.76 18.82
CA ALA A 215 11.14 -1.10 18.15
C ALA A 215 10.24 0.14 18.06
N TYR A 216 9.66 0.37 16.88
CA TYR A 216 8.61 1.35 16.76
C TYR A 216 7.34 0.74 17.36
N THR A 217 6.93 1.24 18.50
CA THR A 217 5.63 0.91 19.10
C THR A 217 4.75 2.14 18.99
N PRO A 218 3.80 2.21 18.03
CA PRO A 218 2.81 3.27 18.06
C PRO A 218 2.01 3.15 19.36
N ASP A 219 1.80 4.28 20.02
CA ASP A 219 1.01 4.35 21.26
C ASP A 219 -0.49 4.28 20.91
N THR A 220 -0.88 3.18 20.28
CA THR A 220 -2.28 2.89 19.92
C THR A 220 -2.71 1.57 20.51
N ARG A 221 -3.93 1.51 21.04
CA ARG A 221 -4.49 0.34 21.71
C ARG A 221 -4.33 -0.99 20.96
N PRO A 222 -4.77 -1.09 19.68
CA PRO A 222 -4.73 -2.38 18.97
C PRO A 222 -3.31 -2.89 18.75
N TYR A 223 -2.35 -1.97 18.63
CA TYR A 223 -0.97 -2.31 18.38
C TYR A 223 -0.22 -2.73 19.63
N ASN A 224 -0.47 -2.07 20.77
CA ASN A 224 0.11 -2.46 22.04
C ASN A 224 -0.25 -3.90 22.42
N ASP A 225 -1.48 -4.33 22.11
CA ASP A 225 -1.91 -5.70 22.35
C ASP A 225 -1.22 -6.70 21.43
N TYR A 226 -0.98 -6.32 20.17
CA TYR A 226 -0.25 -7.15 19.21
C TYR A 226 1.24 -7.26 19.55
N SER A 227 1.88 -6.17 19.95
CA SER A 227 3.31 -6.16 20.36
C SER A 227 3.55 -6.96 21.62
N LYS A 228 2.63 -6.95 22.58
CA LYS A 228 2.70 -7.76 23.80
C LYS A 228 2.63 -9.27 23.52
N SER A 229 1.94 -9.67 22.45
CA SER A 229 1.85 -11.08 22.06
C SER A 229 3.13 -11.63 21.43
N LYS A 230 4.04 -10.77 20.96
CA LYS A 230 5.30 -11.13 20.31
C LYS A 230 6.45 -10.23 20.80
N PRO A 231 6.87 -10.36 22.08
CA PRO A 231 7.86 -9.46 22.68
C PRO A 231 9.25 -9.54 22.03
N ASP A 232 9.58 -10.65 21.37
CA ASP A 232 10.88 -10.89 20.77
C ASP A 232 11.01 -10.30 19.34
N PHE A 233 9.97 -9.64 18.83
CA PHE A 233 9.98 -9.05 17.50
C PHE A 233 10.22 -7.54 17.55
N ILE A 234 11.00 -7.07 16.59
CA ILE A 234 11.24 -5.65 16.33
C ILE A 234 10.27 -5.22 15.21
N TYR A 235 9.53 -4.16 15.46
CA TYR A 235 8.57 -3.62 14.50
C TYR A 235 9.18 -2.44 13.75
N ILE A 236 9.00 -2.46 12.44
CA ILE A 236 9.49 -1.44 11.51
C ILE A 236 8.31 -0.93 10.70
N ALA A 237 8.26 0.37 10.51
CA ALA A 237 7.26 1.02 9.70
C ALA A 237 7.76 1.23 8.27
N THR A 238 7.05 0.68 7.30
CA THR A 238 7.21 0.97 5.87
C THR A 238 6.12 1.94 5.44
N ARG A 239 6.49 3.17 5.10
CA ARG A 239 5.56 4.22 4.67
C ARG A 239 5.62 4.43 3.17
N TYR A 240 4.45 4.49 2.57
CA TYR A 240 4.22 4.90 1.20
C TYR A 240 3.51 6.24 1.18
N GLU A 241 4.03 7.19 0.41
CA GLU A 241 3.45 8.52 0.31
C GLU A 241 3.31 8.94 -1.15
N VAL A 242 2.13 9.43 -1.52
CA VAL A 242 1.84 9.93 -2.86
C VAL A 242 2.25 11.38 -2.94
N LYS A 243 3.24 11.68 -3.76
CA LYS A 243 3.68 13.03 -4.07
C LYS A 243 3.06 13.50 -5.39
N ARG A 244 2.65 14.75 -5.44
CA ARG A 244 2.06 15.38 -6.62
C ARG A 244 2.74 16.72 -6.89
N LYS A 245 3.15 16.91 -8.15
CA LYS A 245 3.77 18.16 -8.59
C LYS A 245 3.09 18.65 -9.86
N LYS A 246 2.73 19.92 -9.87
CA LYS A 246 2.25 20.57 -11.10
C LYS A 246 3.46 20.93 -11.95
N VAL A 247 3.53 20.40 -13.15
CA VAL A 247 4.61 20.64 -14.12
C VAL A 247 4.00 21.26 -15.36
N LEU A 248 4.63 22.35 -15.84
CA LEU A 248 4.28 22.91 -17.14
C LEU A 248 4.89 22.01 -18.22
N THR A 249 4.06 21.60 -19.18
CA THR A 249 4.47 20.73 -20.28
C THR A 249 4.19 21.44 -21.58
N HIS A 250 5.21 21.51 -22.44
CA HIS A 250 5.16 22.06 -23.78
C HIS A 250 4.88 20.94 -24.77
N ILE A 251 3.85 21.10 -25.59
CA ILE A 251 3.40 20.08 -26.53
C ILE A 251 3.69 20.56 -27.95
N TYR A 252 4.44 19.73 -28.68
CA TYR A 252 4.85 19.96 -30.04
C TYR A 252 4.28 18.86 -30.96
N SER A 253 4.00 19.21 -32.23
CA SER A 253 3.74 18.25 -33.29
C SER A 253 4.99 18.11 -34.13
N ASN A 254 5.43 16.90 -34.36
CA ASN A 254 6.48 16.57 -35.28
C ASN A 254 5.82 16.32 -36.66
N LEU A 255 6.03 17.23 -37.58
CA LEU A 255 5.42 17.18 -38.95
C LEU A 255 5.99 16.06 -39.84
N ALA A 256 7.19 15.54 -39.49
CA ALA A 256 7.82 14.45 -40.24
C ALA A 256 7.27 13.07 -39.82
N THR A 257 7.05 12.85 -38.52
CA THR A 257 6.54 11.57 -37.99
C THR A 257 5.04 11.60 -37.72
N ASN A 258 4.41 12.78 -37.77
CA ASN A 258 3.01 13.04 -37.41
C ASN A 258 2.70 12.63 -35.93
N GLU A 259 3.72 12.63 -35.09
CA GLU A 259 3.61 12.32 -33.67
C GLU A 259 3.53 13.57 -32.82
N ILE A 260 2.93 13.42 -31.62
CA ILE A 260 2.85 14.49 -30.64
C ILE A 260 3.92 14.23 -29.56
N GLU A 261 4.85 15.15 -29.47
CA GLU A 261 5.93 15.14 -28.50
C GLU A 261 5.60 16.08 -27.32
N SER A 262 5.98 15.69 -26.14
CA SER A 262 5.74 16.49 -24.94
C SER A 262 7.01 16.62 -24.11
N TYR A 263 7.36 17.86 -23.78
CA TYR A 263 8.56 18.18 -23.03
C TYR A 263 8.17 18.84 -21.70
N SER A 264 8.80 18.41 -20.61
CA SER A 264 8.66 19.13 -19.32
C SER A 264 9.35 20.50 -19.40
N ASP A 265 9.00 21.45 -18.54
CA ASP A 265 9.63 22.78 -18.52
C ASP A 265 11.17 22.73 -18.38
N LYS A 266 11.69 21.70 -17.70
CA LYS A 266 13.14 21.49 -17.57
C LYS A 266 13.77 21.00 -18.87
N ASP A 267 13.16 20.00 -19.48
CA ASP A 267 13.67 19.40 -20.73
C ASP A 267 13.49 20.37 -21.89
N HIS A 268 12.36 21.13 -21.90
CA HIS A 268 12.11 22.15 -22.88
C HIS A 268 13.22 23.21 -22.91
N LYS A 269 13.69 23.71 -21.76
CA LYS A 269 14.80 24.67 -21.68
C LYS A 269 16.10 24.16 -22.26
N LEU A 270 16.33 22.85 -22.24
CA LEU A 270 17.51 22.22 -22.82
C LEU A 270 17.44 22.13 -24.34
N VAL A 271 16.25 21.87 -24.89
CA VAL A 271 16.02 21.65 -26.32
C VAL A 271 15.31 22.80 -27.03
N GLU A 272 15.02 23.92 -26.33
CA GLU A 272 14.26 25.05 -26.84
C GLU A 272 14.85 25.64 -28.12
N LYS A 273 16.17 25.77 -28.18
CA LYS A 273 16.86 26.25 -29.37
C LYS A 273 16.70 25.32 -30.56
N GLU A 274 16.87 24.03 -30.34
CA GLU A 274 16.74 23.00 -31.38
C GLU A 274 15.30 22.93 -31.90
N LEU A 275 14.32 23.01 -31.01
CA LEU A 275 12.90 23.01 -31.37
C LEU A 275 12.46 24.28 -32.10
N SER A 276 13.01 25.44 -31.73
CA SER A 276 12.68 26.73 -32.38
C SER A 276 13.32 26.89 -33.77
N GLU A 277 14.50 26.31 -33.96
CA GLU A 277 15.22 26.35 -35.24
C GLU A 277 14.78 25.22 -36.22
N SER A 278 14.09 24.21 -35.72
CA SER A 278 13.63 23.08 -36.51
C SER A 278 12.33 23.38 -37.25
N PRO A 279 12.29 23.32 -38.61
CA PRO A 279 11.08 23.53 -39.39
C PRO A 279 10.06 22.37 -39.24
N VAL A 280 10.45 21.30 -38.58
CA VAL A 280 9.65 20.06 -38.42
C VAL A 280 8.81 20.10 -37.15
N HIS A 281 9.20 20.87 -36.12
CA HIS A 281 8.50 20.92 -34.86
C HIS A 281 7.62 22.16 -34.78
N ASN A 282 6.30 21.97 -34.62
CA ASN A 282 5.35 23.04 -34.45
C ASN A 282 4.77 23.00 -33.01
N LYS A 283 4.90 24.10 -32.29
CA LYS A 283 4.34 24.22 -30.94
C LYS A 283 2.82 24.29 -31.00
N ILE A 284 2.14 23.31 -30.41
CA ILE A 284 0.68 23.22 -30.37
C ILE A 284 0.14 24.04 -29.19
N ARG A 285 0.60 23.73 -27.98
CA ARG A 285 0.09 24.34 -26.75
C ARG A 285 0.99 24.07 -25.55
N GLU A 286 0.74 24.83 -24.49
CA GLU A 286 1.25 24.54 -23.14
C GLU A 286 0.13 23.99 -22.27
N ARG A 287 0.45 23.01 -21.43
CA ARG A 287 -0.50 22.42 -20.50
C ARG A 287 0.16 22.18 -19.15
N LYS A 288 -0.51 22.60 -18.06
CA LYS A 288 -0.12 22.19 -16.71
C LYS A 288 -0.64 20.80 -16.48
N ILE A 289 0.25 19.84 -16.27
CA ILE A 289 -0.07 18.47 -15.87
C ILE A 289 0.33 18.25 -14.42
N VAL A 290 -0.35 17.30 -13.78
CA VAL A 290 0.01 16.86 -12.43
C VAL A 290 0.81 15.57 -12.59
N GLU A 291 2.11 15.66 -12.35
CA GLU A 291 2.95 14.48 -12.20
C GLU A 291 2.70 13.88 -10.81
N GLN A 292 2.43 12.58 -10.78
CA GLN A 292 2.18 11.84 -9.54
C GLN A 292 3.14 10.65 -9.47
N TRP A 293 3.76 10.48 -8.30
CA TRP A 293 4.62 9.33 -7.99
C TRP A 293 4.46 8.93 -6.53
N VAL A 294 4.97 7.76 -6.19
CA VAL A 294 4.95 7.25 -4.83
C VAL A 294 6.38 7.20 -4.29
N GLU A 295 6.57 7.64 -3.07
CA GLU A 295 7.81 7.51 -2.32
C GLU A 295 7.65 6.46 -1.23
N LYS A 296 8.62 5.55 -1.12
CA LYS A 296 8.76 4.57 -0.06
C LYS A 296 9.81 5.04 0.92
N SER A 297 9.54 4.95 2.20
CA SER A 297 10.51 5.12 3.29
C SER A 297 10.34 4.02 4.32
N VAL A 298 11.43 3.61 4.96
CA VAL A 298 11.41 2.63 6.04
C VAL A 298 12.07 3.24 7.26
N PHE A 299 11.43 3.13 8.40
CA PHE A 299 11.93 3.72 9.63
C PHE A 299 11.60 2.87 10.87
N SER A 300 12.43 3.03 11.86
CA SER A 300 12.26 2.48 13.21
C SER A 300 11.77 3.57 14.17
N GLY A 301 11.71 3.24 15.47
CA GLY A 301 11.37 4.22 16.50
C GLY A 301 12.30 5.44 16.56
N GLU A 302 13.55 5.35 16.11
CA GLU A 302 14.57 6.39 16.29
C GLU A 302 15.17 6.94 15.00
N ARG A 303 15.20 6.15 13.92
CA ARG A 303 15.88 6.56 12.68
C ARG A 303 15.25 5.99 11.42
N PHE A 304 15.55 6.62 10.29
CA PHE A 304 15.29 6.04 8.97
C PHE A 304 16.27 4.91 8.69
N LEU A 305 15.75 3.74 8.30
CA LEU A 305 16.50 2.63 7.73
C LEU A 305 16.66 2.83 6.22
N GLU A 306 15.56 3.22 5.54
CA GLU A 306 15.58 3.67 4.16
C GLU A 306 14.99 5.07 4.07
N LYS A 307 15.76 6.03 3.54
CA LYS A 307 15.27 7.38 3.26
C LYS A 307 14.19 7.35 2.17
N PRO A 308 13.29 8.35 2.12
CA PRO A 308 12.28 8.43 1.09
C PRO A 308 12.88 8.28 -0.30
N LYS A 309 12.41 7.28 -1.05
CA LYS A 309 12.86 6.97 -2.41
C LYS A 309 11.64 6.73 -3.30
N ARG A 310 11.68 7.31 -4.50
CA ARG A 310 10.64 7.07 -5.52
C ARG A 310 10.64 5.59 -5.93
N ILE A 311 9.46 5.01 -5.94
CA ILE A 311 9.22 3.65 -6.44
C ILE A 311 8.44 3.69 -7.75
N ALA A 312 8.39 2.54 -8.44
CA ALA A 312 7.58 2.38 -9.65
C ALA A 312 6.09 2.50 -9.33
N GLY A 313 5.34 3.08 -10.26
CA GLY A 313 3.89 3.22 -10.15
C GLY A 313 3.43 4.61 -9.67
N LYS A 314 2.13 4.86 -9.87
CA LYS A 314 1.45 6.11 -9.51
C LYS A 314 0.58 5.99 -8.26
N TYR A 315 0.31 4.78 -7.82
CA TYR A 315 -0.56 4.46 -6.70
C TYR A 315 0.21 3.70 -5.62
N ILE A 316 -0.26 3.78 -4.40
CA ILE A 316 0.28 3.01 -3.28
C ILE A 316 0.15 1.51 -3.60
N PRO A 317 1.23 0.72 -3.49
CA PRO A 317 1.25 -0.67 -3.89
C PRO A 317 0.65 -1.63 -2.84
N ILE A 318 -0.29 -1.16 -2.04
CA ILE A 318 -1.06 -1.95 -1.09
C ILE A 318 -2.48 -2.06 -1.63
N ILE A 319 -2.96 -3.29 -1.77
CA ILE A 319 -4.28 -3.56 -2.32
C ILE A 319 -5.19 -4.02 -1.20
N PRO A 320 -6.16 -3.19 -0.77
CA PRO A 320 -7.13 -3.57 0.25
C PRO A 320 -8.25 -4.42 -0.34
N ILE A 321 -8.72 -5.38 0.45
CA ILE A 321 -9.94 -6.16 0.20
C ILE A 321 -10.85 -5.97 1.40
N PHE A 322 -12.09 -5.54 1.15
CA PHE A 322 -13.10 -5.35 2.17
C PHE A 322 -14.18 -6.42 2.02
N GLY A 323 -14.49 -7.12 3.10
CA GLY A 323 -15.54 -8.11 3.13
C GLY A 323 -16.92 -7.48 3.22
N TYR A 324 -17.05 -6.34 3.92
CA TYR A 324 -18.32 -5.65 4.11
C TYR A 324 -18.10 -4.14 4.23
N ARG A 325 -19.04 -3.37 3.68
CA ARG A 325 -19.10 -1.92 3.83
C ARG A 325 -20.41 -1.52 4.45
N SER A 326 -20.37 -0.88 5.62
CA SER A 326 -21.54 -0.21 6.17
C SER A 326 -21.75 1.13 5.46
N LEU A 327 -22.95 1.37 4.97
CA LEU A 327 -23.33 2.66 4.39
C LEU A 327 -23.90 3.62 5.44
N VAL A 328 -24.09 3.14 6.67
CA VAL A 328 -24.67 3.92 7.77
C VAL A 328 -23.63 4.81 8.43
N ASP A 329 -22.41 4.30 8.55
CA ASP A 329 -21.31 5.01 9.24
C ASP A 329 -20.25 5.57 8.26
N GLY A 330 -20.53 5.52 6.96
CA GLY A 330 -19.61 5.97 5.92
C GLY A 330 -18.55 4.93 5.60
#